data_a9a417d1392f78c70d8008eda0c87df1
#
_entry.id   a9a417d1392f78c70d8008eda0c87df1
#
_cell.length_a   1.000
_cell.length_b   1.000
_cell.length_c   1.000
_cell.angle_alpha   90.00
_cell.angle_beta   90.00
_cell.angle_gamma   90.00
#
_symmetry.space_group_name_H-M   'P 1'
#
loop_
_entity.id
_entity.type
_entity.pdbx_description
1 polymer ?
#
loop_
_entity_poly.entity_id
_entity_poly.type
_entity_poly.pdbx_seq_one_letter_code
_entity_poly.pdbx_strand_id
1 'polypeptide(L)'
;YDSYTIKPEFQSLIDGHARFLKANPQRRISIEGHTDERGGSEYNLALGQKRSEAVRRALTLLGVNDAQIEAVSFGKEKPAVQGTGEDVWAQNRRAEIVYRR
;
A
#
# COMPACT_ATOMS: atom_id res chain seq x y z
N TYR A 1 -5.85 14.47 -2.77
CA TYR A 1 -5.61 13.46 -1.71
C TYR A 1 -6.27 12.11 -2.02
N ASP A 2 -6.94 11.99 -3.11
CA ASP A 2 -7.59 10.74 -3.52
C ASP A 2 -6.78 9.96 -4.57
N SER A 3 -5.53 10.33 -4.79
CA SER A 3 -4.66 9.63 -5.72
C SER A 3 -4.24 8.27 -5.15
N TYR A 4 -4.22 7.26 -6.01
CA TYR A 4 -3.74 5.92 -5.66
C TYR A 4 -2.76 5.39 -6.72
N THR A 5 -2.18 6.29 -7.50
CA THR A 5 -1.20 5.95 -8.53
C THR A 5 0.15 5.69 -7.88
N ILE A 6 0.86 4.68 -8.37
CA ILE A 6 2.19 4.34 -7.86
C ILE A 6 3.22 5.30 -8.46
N LYS A 7 4.01 5.93 -7.56
CA LYS A 7 5.04 6.86 -8.00
C LYS A 7 6.24 6.12 -8.56
N PRO A 8 6.97 6.72 -9.53
CA PRO A 8 8.13 6.05 -10.15
C PRO A 8 9.20 5.60 -9.15
N GLU A 9 9.49 6.40 -8.13
CA GLU A 9 10.49 6.03 -7.13
C GLU A 9 10.06 4.83 -6.30
N PHE A 10 8.78 4.60 -6.15
CA PHE A 10 8.26 3.43 -5.45
C PHE A 10 8.29 2.18 -6.34
N GLN A 11 8.27 2.37 -7.65
CA GLN A 11 8.28 1.25 -8.59
C GLN A 11 9.52 0.38 -8.44
N SER A 12 10.68 0.99 -8.17
CA SER A 12 11.91 0.22 -7.94
C SER A 12 11.79 -0.70 -6.73
N LEU A 13 11.13 -0.23 -5.66
CA LEU A 13 10.89 -1.05 -4.48
C LEU A 13 9.95 -2.21 -4.81
N ILE A 14 8.91 -1.94 -5.59
CA ILE A 14 7.98 -2.99 -6.02
C ILE A 14 8.70 -4.04 -6.84
N ASP A 15 9.58 -3.63 -7.76
CA ASP A 15 10.36 -4.56 -8.58
C ASP A 15 11.23 -5.47 -7.70
N GLY A 16 11.87 -4.92 -6.67
CA GLY A 16 12.68 -5.68 -5.73
C GLY A 16 11.86 -6.70 -4.96
N HIS A 17 10.70 -6.28 -4.44
CA HIS A 17 9.81 -7.19 -3.73
C HIS A 17 9.27 -8.28 -4.65
N ALA A 18 8.96 -7.94 -5.91
CA ALA A 18 8.47 -8.93 -6.87
C ALA A 18 9.52 -10.02 -7.12
N ARG A 19 10.78 -9.62 -7.30
CA ARG A 19 11.86 -10.60 -7.50
C ARG A 19 12.00 -11.53 -6.30
N PHE A 20 11.96 -10.95 -5.09
CA PHE A 20 12.09 -11.75 -3.87
C PHE A 20 10.93 -12.73 -3.70
N LEU A 21 9.70 -12.25 -3.91
CA LEU A 21 8.51 -13.09 -3.72
C LEU A 21 8.42 -14.20 -4.76
N LYS A 22 8.84 -13.93 -6.00
CA LYS A 22 8.87 -14.96 -7.04
C LYS A 22 9.89 -16.05 -6.72
N ALA A 23 11.02 -15.67 -6.13
CA ALA A 23 12.05 -16.62 -5.72
C ALA A 23 11.69 -17.37 -4.43
N ASN A 24 10.71 -16.88 -3.68
CA ASN A 24 10.30 -17.45 -2.40
C ASN A 24 8.79 -17.63 -2.36
N PRO A 25 8.22 -18.59 -3.11
CA PRO A 25 6.77 -18.67 -3.29
C PRO A 25 5.96 -18.97 -2.04
N GLN A 26 6.58 -19.42 -0.95
CA GLN A 26 5.86 -19.63 0.32
C GLN A 26 5.83 -18.38 1.20
N ARG A 27 6.58 -17.33 0.84
CA ARG A 27 6.53 -16.09 1.60
C ARG A 27 5.24 -15.32 1.27
N ARG A 28 4.71 -14.66 2.27
CA ARG A 28 3.46 -13.91 2.14
C ARG A 28 3.63 -12.50 2.65
N ILE A 29 2.88 -11.57 2.06
CA ILE A 29 2.89 -10.17 2.46
C ILE A 29 1.47 -9.66 2.63
N SER A 30 1.33 -8.63 3.46
CA SER A 30 0.15 -7.77 3.49
C SER A 30 0.54 -6.41 2.94
N ILE A 31 -0.30 -5.85 2.10
CA ILE A 31 -0.13 -4.48 1.62
C ILE A 31 -1.16 -3.64 2.35
N GLU A 32 -0.70 -2.67 3.14
CA GLU A 32 -1.55 -1.84 3.99
C GLU A 32 -1.69 -0.46 3.35
N GLY A 33 -2.92 -0.13 2.95
CA GLY A 33 -3.21 1.16 2.36
C GLY A 33 -3.64 2.17 3.41
N HIS A 34 -3.10 3.37 3.32
CA HIS A 34 -3.34 4.44 4.29
C HIS A 34 -3.71 5.74 3.59
N THR A 35 -4.44 6.58 4.31
CA THR A 35 -4.84 7.90 3.84
C THR A 35 -4.45 8.94 4.87
N ASP A 36 -4.55 10.23 4.48
CA ASP A 36 -4.45 11.30 5.47
C ASP A 36 -5.78 11.43 6.23
N GLU A 37 -5.84 12.40 7.16
CA GLU A 37 -6.98 12.52 8.08
C GLU A 37 -8.23 13.12 7.44
N ARG A 38 -8.13 13.68 6.24
CA ARG A 38 -9.25 14.39 5.61
C ARG A 38 -10.31 13.43 5.08
N GLY A 39 -11.57 13.86 5.17
CA GLY A 39 -12.70 13.09 4.69
C GLY A 39 -13.24 12.10 5.70
N GLY A 40 -14.32 11.42 5.33
CA GLY A 40 -14.98 10.45 6.21
C GLY A 40 -14.24 9.12 6.29
N SER A 41 -14.51 8.36 7.34
CA SER A 41 -13.83 7.09 7.58
C SER A 41 -14.10 6.06 6.49
N GLU A 42 -15.36 5.94 6.04
CA GLU A 42 -15.68 4.97 4.99
C GLU A 42 -15.00 5.33 3.67
N TYR A 43 -15.01 6.62 3.31
CA TYR A 43 -14.35 7.07 2.11
C TYR A 43 -12.86 6.76 2.16
N ASN A 44 -12.23 7.01 3.31
CA ASN A 44 -10.79 6.78 3.46
C ASN A 44 -10.44 5.30 3.51
N LEU A 45 -11.30 4.46 4.06
CA LEU A 45 -11.09 3.02 4.00
C LEU A 45 -11.10 2.55 2.55
N ALA A 46 -12.05 3.04 1.74
CA ALA A 46 -12.13 2.68 0.32
C ALA A 46 -10.90 3.19 -0.44
N LEU A 47 -10.45 4.42 -0.14
CA LEU A 47 -9.29 5.01 -0.80
C LEU A 47 -8.02 4.24 -0.44
N GLY A 48 -7.85 3.88 0.83
CA GLY A 48 -6.73 3.05 1.26
C GLY A 48 -6.74 1.69 0.60
N GLN A 49 -7.93 1.10 0.41
CA GLN A 49 -8.06 -0.17 -0.29
C GLN A 49 -7.60 -0.02 -1.75
N LYS A 50 -7.96 1.07 -2.42
CA LYS A 50 -7.51 1.30 -3.79
C LYS A 50 -6.00 1.44 -3.86
N ARG A 51 -5.37 2.07 -2.87
CA ARG A 51 -3.91 2.17 -2.82
C ARG A 51 -3.26 0.80 -2.67
N SER A 52 -3.75 -0.02 -1.74
CA SER A 52 -3.19 -1.35 -1.54
C SER A 52 -3.42 -2.24 -2.75
N GLU A 53 -4.60 -2.15 -3.39
CA GLU A 53 -4.90 -2.92 -4.59
C GLU A 53 -4.03 -2.50 -5.78
N ALA A 54 -3.69 -1.22 -5.89
CA ALA A 54 -2.81 -0.76 -6.96
C ALA A 54 -1.42 -1.41 -6.84
N VAL A 55 -0.89 -1.49 -5.61
CA VAL A 55 0.39 -2.15 -5.36
C VAL A 55 0.28 -3.65 -5.62
N ARG A 56 -0.81 -4.28 -5.19
CA ARG A 56 -1.04 -5.71 -5.45
C ARG A 56 -1.05 -5.98 -6.95
N ARG A 57 -1.77 -5.17 -7.71
CA ARG A 57 -1.84 -5.33 -9.16
C ARG A 57 -0.47 -5.20 -9.80
N ALA A 58 0.34 -4.25 -9.34
CA ALA A 58 1.69 -4.06 -9.85
C ALA A 58 2.54 -5.31 -9.62
N LEU A 59 2.44 -5.91 -8.43
CA LEU A 59 3.18 -7.13 -8.11
C LEU A 59 2.72 -8.33 -8.94
N THR A 60 1.40 -8.49 -9.11
CA THR A 60 0.89 -9.62 -9.90
C THR A 60 1.25 -9.47 -11.38
N LEU A 61 1.28 -8.25 -11.90
CA LEU A 61 1.72 -8.01 -13.28
C LEU A 61 3.19 -8.38 -13.47
N LEU A 62 3.98 -8.31 -12.41
CA LEU A 62 5.39 -8.73 -12.45
C LEU A 62 5.57 -10.22 -12.18
N GLY A 63 4.49 -10.95 -12.02
CA GLY A 63 4.53 -12.40 -11.91
C GLY A 63 4.42 -12.97 -10.50
N VAL A 64 4.18 -12.14 -9.50
CA VAL A 64 3.98 -12.64 -8.13
C VAL A 64 2.63 -13.35 -8.04
N ASN A 65 2.62 -14.50 -7.38
CA ASN A 65 1.38 -15.26 -7.19
C ASN A 65 0.44 -14.48 -6.27
N ASP A 66 -0.80 -14.33 -6.70
CA ASP A 66 -1.82 -13.59 -5.95
C ASP A 66 -2.03 -14.16 -4.54
N ALA A 67 -1.85 -15.47 -4.37
CA ALA A 67 -1.98 -16.12 -3.07
C ALA A 67 -0.94 -15.66 -2.04
N GLN A 68 0.13 -15.02 -2.49
CA GLN A 68 1.16 -14.48 -1.58
C GLN A 68 0.81 -13.10 -1.05
N ILE A 69 -0.27 -12.47 -1.55
CA ILE A 69 -0.54 -11.07 -1.29
C ILE A 69 -1.92 -10.89 -0.68
N GLU A 70 -1.99 -10.15 0.41
CA GLU A 70 -3.24 -9.70 0.98
C GLU A 70 -3.25 -8.18 0.96
N ALA A 71 -4.31 -7.58 0.40
CA ALA A 71 -4.45 -6.12 0.34
C ALA A 71 -5.47 -5.69 1.37
N VAL A 72 -5.08 -4.82 2.29
CA VAL A 72 -5.94 -4.34 3.36
C VAL A 72 -5.87 -2.82 3.43
N SER A 73 -6.86 -2.22 4.06
CA SER A 73 -6.89 -0.78 4.24
C SER A 73 -7.10 -0.46 5.72
N PHE A 74 -6.31 0.50 6.20
CA PHE A 74 -6.54 1.11 7.51
C PHE A 74 -7.13 2.51 7.36
N GLY A 75 -7.28 3.00 6.13
CA GLY A 75 -7.81 4.35 5.90
C GLY A 75 -6.96 5.36 6.66
N LYS A 76 -7.61 6.20 7.47
CA LYS A 76 -6.92 7.22 8.26
C LYS A 76 -6.63 6.79 9.70
N GLU A 77 -6.88 5.51 10.03
CA GLU A 77 -6.84 5.03 11.42
C GLU A 77 -5.43 4.83 11.97
N LYS A 78 -4.43 4.65 11.11
CA LYS A 78 -3.05 4.42 11.53
C LYS A 78 -2.11 5.40 10.87
N PRO A 79 -2.11 6.67 11.30
CA PRO A 79 -1.21 7.66 10.71
C PRO A 79 0.25 7.35 11.06
N ALA A 80 1.13 7.57 10.09
CA ALA A 80 2.57 7.48 10.33
C ALA A 80 3.05 8.68 11.16
N VAL A 81 2.40 9.84 10.95
CA VAL A 81 2.75 11.10 11.61
C VAL A 81 1.48 11.74 12.13
N GLN A 82 1.50 12.19 13.37
CA GLN A 82 0.39 12.91 13.97
C GLN A 82 0.46 14.38 13.58
N GLY A 83 -0.71 15.01 13.46
CA GLY A 83 -0.78 16.43 13.19
C GLY A 83 -1.61 16.73 11.96
N THR A 84 -1.50 17.97 11.46
CA THR A 84 -2.29 18.43 10.34
C THR A 84 -1.43 19.30 9.42
N GLY A 85 -1.87 19.45 8.17
CA GLY A 85 -1.16 20.18 7.14
C GLY A 85 -0.62 19.26 6.06
N GLU A 86 -0.28 19.83 4.92
CA GLU A 86 0.10 19.04 3.74
C GLU A 86 1.34 18.18 3.98
N ASP A 87 2.31 18.68 4.74
CA ASP A 87 3.53 17.90 5.02
C ASP A 87 3.20 16.62 5.76
N VAL A 88 2.30 16.69 6.73
CA VAL A 88 1.87 15.54 7.52
C VAL A 88 0.99 14.63 6.67
N TRP A 89 0.04 15.21 5.94
CA TRP A 89 -0.88 14.45 5.11
C TRP A 89 -0.15 13.64 4.04
N ALA A 90 0.88 14.24 3.43
CA ALA A 90 1.66 13.54 2.40
C ALA A 90 2.35 12.30 2.96
N GLN A 91 2.84 12.36 4.19
CA GLN A 91 3.48 11.21 4.83
C GLN A 91 2.48 10.10 5.16
N ASN A 92 1.22 10.47 5.39
CA ASN A 92 0.18 9.50 5.73
C ASN A 92 -0.47 8.86 4.51
N ARG A 93 -0.42 9.50 3.34
CA ARG A 93 -0.94 8.94 2.08
C ARG A 93 0.07 7.93 1.55
N ARG A 94 -0.09 6.65 1.94
CA ARG A 94 0.92 5.65 1.62
C ARG A 94 0.35 4.25 1.53
N ALA A 95 1.11 3.35 0.95
CA ALA A 95 0.90 1.91 1.06
C ALA A 95 2.18 1.31 1.63
N GLU A 96 2.04 0.38 2.55
CA GLU A 96 3.18 -0.29 3.19
C GLU A 96 3.13 -1.78 2.88
N ILE A 97 4.29 -2.35 2.57
CA ILE A 97 4.42 -3.78 2.32
C ILE A 97 5.01 -4.41 3.59
N VAL A 98 4.24 -5.32 4.19
CA VAL A 98 4.62 -5.96 5.45
C VAL A 98 4.72 -7.46 5.21
N TYR A 99 5.88 -8.03 5.48
CA TYR A 99 6.08 -9.47 5.33
C TYR A 99 5.48 -10.21 6.51
N ARG A 100 4.74 -11.26 6.22
CA ARG A 100 4.10 -12.10 7.24
C ARG A 100 5.04 -13.25 7.58
N ARG A 101 4.95 -13.67 8.83
CA ARG A 101 5.75 -14.81 9.32
C ARG A 101 5.06 -16.14 9.07
#